data_f4395c93611b7106f7eb15c17365b3cd
#
_entry.id   f4395c93611b7106f7eb15c17365b3cd
#
_cell.length_a   1.000
_cell.length_b   1.000
_cell.length_c   1.000
_cell.angle_alpha   90.00
_cell.angle_beta   90.00
_cell.angle_gamma   90.00
#
_symmetry.space_group_name_H-M   'P 1'
#
loop_
_entity.id
_entity.type
_entity.pdbx_description
1 polymer ?
#
loop_
_entity_poly.entity_id
_entity_poly.type
_entity_poly.pdbx_seq_one_letter_code
_entity_poly.pdbx_strand_id
1 'polypeptide(L)'
;AIGQVTTVNADFYIGAHFGGFRDVMPHVLLLDMAIHTFDAARLIAHADPRAVYCHEWNPAGSWYAQDASAVAIFEMSEGVLFTYRGSWCAEGLRTTWESDWRIVGTEGSVRWDGGESFAAEVVETRGEFFSKMQPVAVPPLALDARIGGHAGAIREFVDCVRTGATPETIAADNIKSLAMVFGAIESAGGKTRVELTAKE
;
A
#
# COMPACT_ATOMS: atom_id res chain seq x y z
N ALA A 1 11.30 -7.30 -14.54
CA ALA A 1 12.76 -7.40 -14.38
C ALA A 1 13.13 -8.16 -13.10
N ILE A 2 12.45 -7.92 -11.97
CA ILE A 2 12.77 -8.53 -10.66
C ILE A 2 12.23 -9.96 -10.46
N GLY A 3 11.67 -10.59 -11.48
CA GLY A 3 11.03 -11.91 -11.37
C GLY A 3 9.66 -11.86 -10.70
N GLN A 4 9.24 -12.98 -10.09
CA GLN A 4 7.99 -13.05 -9.32
C GLN A 4 8.12 -12.24 -8.03
N VAL A 5 7.16 -11.37 -7.74
CA VAL A 5 7.12 -10.64 -6.46
C VAL A 5 6.85 -11.62 -5.33
N THR A 6 7.64 -11.51 -4.28
CA THR A 6 7.51 -12.35 -3.07
C THR A 6 7.14 -11.53 -1.84
N THR A 7 7.60 -10.28 -1.80
CA THR A 7 7.36 -9.42 -0.64
C THR A 7 7.17 -7.97 -1.09
N VAL A 8 6.17 -7.33 -0.53
CA VAL A 8 5.92 -5.88 -0.66
C VAL A 8 5.95 -5.28 0.73
N ASN A 9 6.67 -4.18 0.91
CA ASN A 9 6.69 -3.44 2.17
C ASN A 9 6.36 -1.99 1.88
N ALA A 10 5.54 -1.37 2.71
CA ALA A 10 5.21 0.04 2.64
C ALA A 10 5.31 0.70 4.00
N ASP A 11 5.92 1.87 4.02
CA ASP A 11 6.02 2.75 5.18
C ASP A 11 5.28 4.04 4.90
N PHE A 12 4.39 4.43 5.82
CA PHE A 12 3.64 5.67 5.76
C PHE A 12 3.77 6.44 7.07
N TYR A 13 4.54 7.52 7.07
CA TYR A 13 4.78 8.35 8.25
C TYR A 13 4.53 9.80 7.92
N ILE A 14 3.41 10.33 8.41
CA ILE A 14 3.03 11.73 8.26
C ILE A 14 2.45 12.24 9.58
N GLY A 15 2.93 13.41 10.03
CA GLY A 15 2.41 14.10 11.21
C GLY A 15 1.48 15.24 10.81
N ALA A 16 0.25 14.93 10.38
CA ALA A 16 -0.69 15.90 9.90
C ALA A 16 -1.66 16.35 11.02
N HIS A 17 -1.67 17.65 11.32
CA HIS A 17 -2.60 18.28 12.27
C HIS A 17 -3.86 18.75 11.52
N PHE A 18 -4.75 17.82 11.18
CA PHE A 18 -5.97 18.17 10.44
C PHE A 18 -7.00 18.89 11.28
N GLY A 19 -7.13 18.51 12.55
CA GLY A 19 -8.22 18.96 13.40
C GLY A 19 -9.58 18.34 13.04
N GLY A 20 -10.61 18.74 13.77
CA GLY A 20 -11.96 18.35 13.48
C GLY A 20 -12.28 16.89 13.79
N PHE A 21 -13.06 16.23 12.95
CA PHE A 21 -13.55 14.88 13.21
C PHE A 21 -12.44 13.82 13.25
N ARG A 22 -11.33 14.06 12.54
CA ARG A 22 -10.19 13.14 12.53
C ARG A 22 -9.53 12.98 13.89
N ASP A 23 -9.49 14.06 14.68
CA ASP A 23 -8.84 14.04 16.00
C ASP A 23 -9.52 13.08 16.99
N VAL A 24 -10.82 12.78 16.77
CA VAL A 24 -11.62 11.88 17.61
C VAL A 24 -12.06 10.60 16.89
N MET A 25 -11.69 10.44 15.64
CA MET A 25 -12.07 9.29 14.81
C MET A 25 -11.37 8.01 15.29
N PRO A 26 -12.11 6.90 15.52
CA PRO A 26 -11.48 5.62 15.79
C PRO A 26 -10.76 5.09 14.55
N HIS A 27 -9.65 4.38 14.77
CA HIS A 27 -8.87 3.77 13.69
C HIS A 27 -8.51 4.75 12.58
N VAL A 28 -8.17 6.00 12.96
CA VAL A 28 -8.03 7.11 12.02
C VAL A 28 -7.03 6.81 10.88
N LEU A 29 -5.91 6.15 11.17
CA LEU A 29 -4.94 5.77 10.15
C LEU A 29 -5.51 4.73 9.19
N LEU A 30 -6.12 3.66 9.71
CA LEU A 30 -6.62 2.56 8.89
C LEU A 30 -7.81 2.98 8.02
N LEU A 31 -8.74 3.75 8.57
CA LEU A 31 -9.95 4.18 7.87
C LEU A 31 -9.74 5.35 6.91
N ASP A 32 -8.88 6.31 7.27
CA ASP A 32 -8.74 7.56 6.51
C ASP A 32 -7.64 7.46 5.44
N MET A 33 -6.58 6.66 5.68
CA MET A 33 -5.41 6.67 4.79
C MET A 33 -4.94 5.30 4.32
N ALA A 34 -4.89 4.31 5.21
CA ALA A 34 -4.23 3.03 4.88
C ALA A 34 -4.89 2.31 3.69
N ILE A 35 -6.17 2.56 3.42
CA ILE A 35 -6.88 2.00 2.26
C ILE A 35 -6.15 2.31 0.94
N HIS A 36 -5.57 3.50 0.78
CA HIS A 36 -4.84 3.89 -0.43
C HIS A 36 -3.56 3.08 -0.60
N THR A 37 -2.81 2.89 0.50
CA THR A 37 -1.61 2.06 0.49
C THR A 37 -1.93 0.59 0.29
N PHE A 38 -3.02 0.08 0.88
CA PHE A 38 -3.45 -1.31 0.72
C PHE A 38 -3.90 -1.60 -0.72
N ASP A 39 -4.61 -0.67 -1.35
CA ASP A 39 -5.01 -0.78 -2.75
C ASP A 39 -3.79 -0.77 -3.68
N ALA A 40 -2.86 0.17 -3.46
CA ALA A 40 -1.60 0.22 -4.20
C ALA A 40 -0.76 -1.07 -4.02
N ALA A 41 -0.76 -1.67 -2.82
CA ALA A 41 -0.07 -2.93 -2.58
C ALA A 41 -0.65 -4.09 -3.39
N ARG A 42 -1.98 -4.16 -3.54
CA ARG A 42 -2.66 -5.14 -4.40
C ARG A 42 -2.25 -4.96 -5.87
N LEU A 43 -2.25 -3.71 -6.34
CA LEU A 43 -1.83 -3.38 -7.70
C LEU A 43 -0.37 -3.79 -7.95
N ILE A 44 0.55 -3.41 -7.06
CA ILE A 44 1.98 -3.71 -7.16
C ILE A 44 2.26 -5.22 -7.11
N ALA A 45 1.57 -5.92 -6.22
CA ALA A 45 1.74 -7.35 -6.02
C ALA A 45 1.04 -8.19 -7.11
N HIS A 46 0.05 -7.65 -7.82
CA HIS A 46 -0.91 -8.39 -8.63
C HIS A 46 -1.52 -9.55 -7.85
N ALA A 47 -1.89 -9.31 -6.59
CA ALA A 47 -2.34 -10.34 -5.66
C ALA A 47 -3.49 -9.84 -4.80
N ASP A 48 -4.39 -10.76 -4.45
CA ASP A 48 -5.53 -10.49 -3.58
C ASP A 48 -5.23 -10.86 -2.11
N PRO A 49 -5.78 -10.12 -1.14
CA PRO A 49 -5.56 -10.42 0.26
C PRO A 49 -6.26 -11.73 0.67
N ARG A 50 -5.61 -12.49 1.57
CA ARG A 50 -6.12 -13.76 2.12
C ARG A 50 -6.31 -13.70 3.63
N ALA A 51 -5.38 -13.07 4.33
CA ALA A 51 -5.45 -12.91 5.77
C ALA A 51 -4.63 -11.71 6.23
N VAL A 52 -4.91 -11.25 7.45
CA VAL A 52 -4.17 -10.15 8.07
C VAL A 52 -3.94 -10.41 9.56
N TYR A 53 -2.78 -9.98 10.02
CA TYR A 53 -2.50 -9.69 11.43
C TYR A 53 -2.13 -8.22 11.56
N CYS A 54 -2.83 -7.49 12.45
CA CYS A 54 -2.63 -6.06 12.65
C CYS A 54 -2.51 -5.73 14.14
N HIS A 55 -1.70 -4.72 14.42
CA HIS A 55 -1.62 -4.08 15.73
C HIS A 55 -1.75 -2.57 15.54
N GLU A 56 -2.72 -1.97 16.24
CA GLU A 56 -2.88 -0.52 16.34
C GLU A 56 -2.52 -0.03 17.72
N TRP A 57 -2.05 1.21 17.79
CA TRP A 57 -1.82 1.89 19.07
C TRP A 57 -1.85 3.40 18.90
N ASN A 58 -2.05 4.10 20.00
CA ASN A 58 -1.89 5.54 20.06
C ASN A 58 -0.52 5.88 20.67
N PRO A 59 0.45 6.40 19.90
CA PRO A 59 1.78 6.71 20.43
C PRO A 59 1.72 7.84 21.47
N ALA A 60 2.67 7.80 22.41
CA ALA A 60 2.85 8.91 23.35
C ALA A 60 3.15 10.20 22.56
N GLY A 61 2.46 11.29 22.90
CA GLY A 61 2.56 12.57 22.23
C GLY A 61 1.64 12.74 21.01
N SER A 62 0.84 11.74 20.67
CA SER A 62 -0.20 11.87 19.65
C SER A 62 -1.24 12.91 20.05
N TRP A 63 -1.72 13.68 19.08
CA TRP A 63 -2.86 14.61 19.24
C TRP A 63 -4.20 13.97 18.89
N TYR A 64 -4.21 12.73 18.42
CA TYR A 64 -5.43 11.97 18.19
C TYR A 64 -5.93 11.33 19.48
N ALA A 65 -7.23 11.32 19.66
CA ALA A 65 -7.86 10.70 20.84
C ALA A 65 -7.87 9.18 20.81
N GLN A 66 -7.73 8.58 19.61
CA GLN A 66 -7.78 7.14 19.34
C GLN A 66 -6.48 6.69 18.67
N ASP A 67 -6.39 5.39 18.35
CA ASP A 67 -5.22 4.80 17.73
C ASP A 67 -4.89 5.45 16.38
N ALA A 68 -3.67 5.97 16.26
CA ALA A 68 -3.21 6.74 15.09
C ALA A 68 -1.99 6.11 14.40
N SER A 69 -1.57 4.95 14.86
CA SER A 69 -0.46 4.17 14.28
C SER A 69 -0.83 2.71 14.16
N ALA A 70 -0.31 2.05 13.13
CA ALA A 70 -0.56 0.64 12.89
C ALA A 70 0.63 -0.07 12.24
N VAL A 71 0.75 -1.37 12.53
CA VAL A 71 1.58 -2.31 11.79
C VAL A 71 0.70 -3.47 11.36
N ALA A 72 0.70 -3.80 10.08
CA ALA A 72 -0.07 -4.90 9.54
C ALA A 72 0.78 -5.83 8.68
N ILE A 73 0.48 -7.12 8.73
CA ILE A 73 1.05 -8.16 7.89
C ILE A 73 -0.10 -8.82 7.15
N PHE A 74 -0.10 -8.75 5.84
CA PHE A 74 -1.09 -9.38 4.99
C PHE A 74 -0.48 -10.58 4.26
N GLU A 75 -1.14 -11.71 4.37
CA GLU A 75 -0.93 -12.85 3.49
C GLU A 75 -1.76 -12.61 2.23
N MET A 76 -1.09 -12.58 1.08
CA MET A 76 -1.72 -12.36 -0.21
C MET A 76 -1.80 -13.67 -1.00
N SER A 77 -2.58 -13.68 -2.07
CA SER A 77 -2.53 -14.78 -3.04
C SER A 77 -1.13 -14.92 -3.64
N GLU A 78 -0.87 -16.00 -4.35
CA GLU A 78 0.42 -16.30 -4.99
C GLU A 78 1.61 -16.36 -4.02
N GLY A 79 1.35 -16.49 -2.71
CA GLY A 79 2.39 -16.55 -1.68
C GLY A 79 3.12 -15.22 -1.41
N VAL A 80 2.57 -14.11 -1.85
CA VAL A 80 3.12 -12.78 -1.57
C VAL A 80 2.82 -12.37 -0.14
N LEU A 81 3.81 -11.80 0.54
CA LEU A 81 3.64 -11.16 1.84
C LEU A 81 3.67 -9.64 1.68
N PHE A 82 2.65 -8.95 2.17
CA PHE A 82 2.64 -7.49 2.25
C PHE A 82 2.74 -7.04 3.70
N THR A 83 3.68 -6.14 4.00
CA THR A 83 3.81 -5.50 5.31
C THR A 83 3.58 -4.00 5.21
N TYR A 84 2.81 -3.48 6.13
CA TYR A 84 2.52 -2.06 6.27
C TYR A 84 2.94 -1.56 7.65
N ARG A 85 3.59 -0.41 7.69
CA ARG A 85 3.84 0.34 8.93
C ARG A 85 3.42 1.78 8.69
N GLY A 86 2.60 2.32 9.59
CA GLY A 86 2.12 3.67 9.38
C GLY A 86 1.82 4.43 10.66
N SER A 87 1.87 5.76 10.56
CA SER A 87 1.50 6.66 11.62
C SER A 87 0.98 7.98 11.05
N TRP A 88 -0.15 8.45 11.58
CA TRP A 88 -0.70 9.78 11.33
C TRP A 88 -0.12 10.88 12.25
N CYS A 89 0.67 10.49 13.25
CA CYS A 89 1.25 11.41 14.22
C CYS A 89 2.79 11.34 14.27
N ALA A 90 3.42 10.94 13.17
CA ALA A 90 4.87 10.90 13.05
C ALA A 90 5.39 12.24 12.54
N GLU A 91 5.96 13.04 13.43
CA GLU A 91 6.69 14.26 13.06
C GLU A 91 8.15 13.95 12.73
N GLY A 92 8.77 14.77 11.88
CA GLY A 92 10.17 14.64 11.48
C GLY A 92 10.34 14.20 10.02
N LEU A 93 11.16 13.20 9.75
CA LEU A 93 11.38 12.68 8.40
C LEU A 93 10.14 11.93 7.91
N ARG A 94 9.32 12.64 7.16
CA ARG A 94 8.06 12.11 6.63
C ARG A 94 8.25 11.38 5.30
N THR A 95 7.40 10.40 5.03
CA THR A 95 7.20 9.85 3.70
C THR A 95 6.44 10.83 2.79
N THR A 96 6.31 10.50 1.53
CA THR A 96 5.29 11.13 0.67
C THR A 96 3.90 10.60 1.04
N TRP A 97 2.85 11.16 0.44
CA TRP A 97 1.48 10.64 0.54
C TRP A 97 1.33 9.25 -0.08
N GLU A 98 2.23 8.89 -1.00
CA GLU A 98 2.24 7.61 -1.72
C GLU A 98 3.06 6.53 -1.00
N SER A 99 3.53 6.79 0.24
CA SER A 99 4.37 5.88 1.04
C SER A 99 5.81 5.72 0.52
N ASP A 100 6.66 5.06 1.28
CA ASP A 100 7.98 4.57 0.87
C ASP A 100 7.90 3.04 0.73
N TRP A 101 8.36 2.52 -0.42
CA TRP A 101 8.14 1.13 -0.81
C TRP A 101 9.42 0.36 -1.00
N ARG A 102 9.40 -0.89 -0.56
CA ARG A 102 10.40 -1.90 -0.92
C ARG A 102 9.71 -3.15 -1.45
N ILE A 103 9.96 -3.46 -2.71
CA ILE A 103 9.41 -4.62 -3.41
C ILE A 103 10.53 -5.60 -3.66
N VAL A 104 10.35 -6.86 -3.27
CA VAL A 104 11.33 -7.93 -3.44
C VAL A 104 10.74 -8.99 -4.35
N GLY A 105 11.48 -9.38 -5.35
CA GLY A 105 11.18 -10.47 -6.26
C GLY A 105 12.24 -11.55 -6.23
N THR A 106 12.02 -12.60 -7.00
CA THR A 106 12.93 -13.76 -7.08
C THR A 106 14.25 -13.48 -7.78
N GLU A 107 14.31 -12.40 -8.57
CA GLU A 107 15.47 -12.02 -9.39
C GLU A 107 15.98 -10.61 -9.09
N GLY A 108 15.46 -9.93 -8.09
CA GLY A 108 15.89 -8.58 -7.76
C GLY A 108 14.95 -7.85 -6.81
N SER A 109 15.16 -6.55 -6.67
CA SER A 109 14.32 -5.71 -5.81
C SER A 109 14.23 -4.29 -6.34
N VAL A 110 13.14 -3.62 -5.94
CA VAL A 110 12.89 -2.20 -6.24
C VAL A 110 12.67 -1.45 -4.93
N ARG A 111 13.18 -0.25 -4.87
CA ARG A 111 12.81 0.76 -3.88
C ARG A 111 12.19 1.95 -4.59
N TRP A 112 11.08 2.44 -4.06
CA TRP A 112 10.38 3.63 -4.52
C TRP A 112 10.03 4.52 -3.33
N ASP A 113 10.35 5.78 -3.39
CA ASP A 113 10.10 6.75 -2.32
C ASP A 113 8.68 7.34 -2.32
N GLY A 114 7.78 6.80 -3.16
CA GLY A 114 6.44 7.34 -3.36
C GLY A 114 6.41 8.61 -4.24
N GLY A 115 7.53 9.09 -4.69
CA GLY A 115 7.70 10.23 -5.58
C GLY A 115 8.34 9.84 -6.91
N GLU A 116 9.36 10.59 -7.30
CA GLU A 116 10.06 10.40 -8.58
C GLU A 116 11.29 9.49 -8.48
N SER A 117 11.70 9.08 -7.26
CA SER A 117 12.94 8.33 -7.05
C SER A 117 12.68 6.82 -7.01
N PHE A 118 13.31 6.13 -7.97
CA PHE A 118 13.32 4.68 -8.04
C PHE A 118 14.75 4.16 -8.05
N ALA A 119 14.98 3.08 -7.33
CA ALA A 119 16.20 2.29 -7.42
C ALA A 119 15.83 0.82 -7.62
N ALA A 120 16.39 0.19 -8.64
CA ALA A 120 16.14 -1.21 -8.94
C ALA A 120 17.46 -1.93 -9.23
N GLU A 121 17.58 -3.13 -8.70
CA GLU A 121 18.69 -4.03 -8.97
C GLU A 121 18.17 -5.43 -9.27
N VAL A 122 18.80 -6.10 -10.20
CA VAL A 122 18.52 -7.49 -10.57
C VAL A 122 19.77 -8.34 -10.43
N VAL A 123 19.58 -9.63 -10.25
CA VAL A 123 20.67 -10.60 -10.21
C VAL A 123 21.29 -10.71 -11.60
N GLU A 124 22.57 -10.33 -11.72
CA GLU A 124 23.37 -10.55 -12.93
C GLU A 124 23.94 -11.96 -12.92
N THR A 125 24.55 -12.36 -11.82
CA THR A 125 25.13 -13.69 -11.64
C THR A 125 24.93 -14.14 -10.20
N ARG A 126 24.42 -15.34 -9.99
CA ARG A 126 24.28 -15.92 -8.64
C ARG A 126 25.66 -16.22 -8.07
N GLY A 127 25.94 -15.69 -6.91
CA GLY A 127 27.21 -15.84 -6.21
C GLY A 127 27.14 -16.85 -5.07
N GLU A 128 28.28 -17.15 -4.49
CA GLU A 128 28.40 -18.08 -3.35
C GLU A 128 27.91 -17.45 -2.03
N PHE A 129 28.31 -16.21 -1.73
CA PHE A 129 27.91 -15.47 -0.53
C PHE A 129 26.97 -14.32 -0.88
N PHE A 130 27.34 -13.47 -1.82
CA PHE A 130 26.48 -12.49 -2.44
C PHE A 130 26.40 -12.69 -3.95
N SER A 131 25.21 -12.61 -4.52
CA SER A 131 25.03 -12.54 -5.96
C SER A 131 25.57 -11.20 -6.49
N LYS A 132 26.12 -11.20 -7.67
CA LYS A 132 26.45 -9.97 -8.38
C LYS A 132 25.16 -9.32 -8.85
N MET A 133 24.96 -8.07 -8.47
CA MET A 133 23.77 -7.30 -8.81
C MET A 133 24.07 -6.32 -9.93
N GLN A 134 23.09 -6.07 -10.77
CA GLN A 134 23.11 -5.08 -11.83
C GLN A 134 22.02 -4.04 -11.59
N PRO A 135 22.35 -2.75 -11.50
CA PRO A 135 21.31 -1.71 -11.46
C PRO A 135 20.53 -1.69 -12.77
N VAL A 136 19.22 -1.49 -12.65
CA VAL A 136 18.29 -1.39 -13.77
C VAL A 136 17.65 -0.02 -13.76
N ALA A 137 17.70 0.67 -14.91
CA ALA A 137 16.97 1.90 -15.08
C ALA A 137 15.47 1.62 -15.09
N VAL A 138 14.73 2.29 -14.21
CA VAL A 138 13.28 2.29 -14.25
C VAL A 138 12.86 3.28 -15.35
N PRO A 139 12.13 2.85 -16.40
CA PRO A 139 11.71 3.76 -17.45
C PRO A 139 10.83 4.88 -16.87
N PRO A 140 10.97 6.11 -17.32
CA PRO A 140 10.05 7.17 -16.92
C PRO A 140 8.63 6.81 -17.38
N LEU A 141 7.65 7.10 -16.54
CA LEU A 141 6.26 6.91 -16.89
C LEU A 141 5.92 7.81 -18.08
N ALA A 142 5.39 7.23 -19.15
CA ALA A 142 4.87 8.01 -20.27
C ALA A 142 3.56 8.68 -19.80
N LEU A 143 3.68 9.89 -19.29
CA LEU A 143 2.55 10.70 -18.88
C LEU A 143 1.80 11.17 -20.12
N ASP A 144 0.72 10.51 -20.46
CA ASP A 144 -0.26 11.07 -21.38
C ASP A 144 -1.28 11.93 -20.60
N ALA A 145 -2.14 12.64 -21.34
CA ALA A 145 -3.12 13.54 -20.74
C ALA A 145 -4.21 12.81 -19.91
N ARG A 146 -4.19 11.49 -19.84
CA ARG A 146 -5.13 10.66 -19.07
C ARG A 146 -4.56 10.24 -17.73
N ILE A 147 -3.25 10.34 -17.57
CA ILE A 147 -2.57 10.02 -16.32
C ILE A 147 -2.46 11.30 -15.50
N GLY A 148 -2.97 11.28 -14.27
CA GLY A 148 -2.80 12.40 -13.36
C GLY A 148 -3.96 12.60 -12.42
N GLY A 149 -3.82 12.11 -11.20
CA GLY A 149 -4.66 12.36 -10.05
C GLY A 149 -6.16 12.27 -10.35
N HIS A 150 -6.92 13.11 -9.71
CA HIS A 150 -8.39 13.16 -9.84
C HIS A 150 -8.88 13.42 -11.28
N ALA A 151 -8.15 14.24 -12.04
CA ALA A 151 -8.54 14.54 -13.44
C ALA A 151 -8.44 13.31 -14.33
N GLY A 152 -7.44 12.45 -14.14
CA GLY A 152 -7.29 11.19 -14.85
C GLY A 152 -8.44 10.23 -14.56
N ALA A 153 -8.73 10.00 -13.28
CA ALA A 153 -9.81 9.11 -12.84
C ALA A 153 -11.19 9.58 -13.33
N ILE A 154 -11.48 10.88 -13.24
CA ILE A 154 -12.75 11.44 -13.73
C ILE A 154 -12.86 11.27 -15.25
N ARG A 155 -11.79 11.50 -15.98
CA ARG A 155 -11.79 11.37 -17.45
C ARG A 155 -12.02 9.92 -17.88
N GLU A 156 -11.30 8.97 -17.26
CA GLU A 156 -11.50 7.55 -17.49
C GLU A 156 -12.95 7.14 -17.23
N PHE A 157 -13.51 7.52 -16.09
CA PHE A 157 -14.90 7.23 -15.75
C PHE A 157 -15.88 7.75 -16.80
N VAL A 158 -15.71 9.02 -17.23
CA VAL A 158 -16.56 9.63 -18.28
C VAL A 158 -16.42 8.89 -19.61
N ASP A 159 -15.21 8.50 -19.99
CA ASP A 159 -14.97 7.77 -21.24
C ASP A 159 -15.59 6.35 -21.17
N CYS A 160 -15.49 5.68 -20.04
CA CYS A 160 -16.16 4.38 -19.81
C CYS A 160 -17.68 4.49 -19.92
N VAL A 161 -18.28 5.53 -19.34
CA VAL A 161 -19.73 5.78 -19.46
C VAL A 161 -20.13 6.01 -20.93
N ARG A 162 -19.32 6.73 -21.72
CA ARG A 162 -19.60 7.01 -23.12
C ARG A 162 -19.44 5.81 -24.05
N THR A 163 -18.48 4.95 -23.74
CA THR A 163 -18.12 3.81 -24.61
C THR A 163 -18.72 2.49 -24.16
N GLY A 164 -19.27 2.41 -22.96
CA GLY A 164 -19.70 1.16 -22.33
C GLY A 164 -18.56 0.27 -21.83
N ALA A 165 -17.34 0.81 -21.77
CA ALA A 165 -16.19 0.09 -21.23
C ALA A 165 -16.25 -0.03 -19.70
N THR A 166 -15.55 -1.00 -19.16
CA THR A 166 -15.37 -1.15 -17.71
C THR A 166 -14.20 -0.28 -17.25
N PRO A 167 -14.36 0.59 -16.23
CA PRO A 167 -13.25 1.36 -15.69
C PRO A 167 -12.24 0.46 -14.97
N GLU A 168 -11.00 0.93 -14.85
CA GLU A 168 -9.93 0.21 -14.16
C GLU A 168 -10.30 -0.12 -12.71
N THR A 169 -10.91 0.84 -12.02
CA THR A 169 -11.37 0.65 -10.64
C THR A 169 -12.87 0.45 -10.58
N ILE A 170 -13.33 -0.74 -10.26
CA ILE A 170 -14.74 -1.07 -10.06
C ILE A 170 -15.00 -1.53 -8.62
N ALA A 171 -16.24 -1.35 -8.15
CA ALA A 171 -16.63 -1.73 -6.79
C ALA A 171 -16.39 -3.22 -6.49
N ALA A 172 -16.61 -4.10 -7.46
CA ALA A 172 -16.39 -5.53 -7.31
C ALA A 172 -14.92 -5.91 -7.07
N ASP A 173 -13.96 -5.09 -7.53
CA ASP A 173 -12.56 -5.28 -7.22
C ASP A 173 -12.16 -4.52 -5.94
N ASN A 174 -12.60 -3.27 -5.80
CA ASN A 174 -12.19 -2.40 -4.71
C ASN A 174 -12.71 -2.84 -3.33
N ILE A 175 -13.76 -3.66 -3.29
CA ILE A 175 -14.24 -4.28 -2.05
C ILE A 175 -13.15 -5.12 -1.36
N LYS A 176 -12.18 -5.62 -2.09
CA LYS A 176 -11.03 -6.37 -1.54
C LYS A 176 -10.10 -5.46 -0.75
N SER A 177 -9.83 -4.23 -1.23
CA SER A 177 -9.05 -3.22 -0.50
C SER A 177 -9.78 -2.77 0.76
N LEU A 178 -11.10 -2.62 0.68
CA LEU A 178 -11.93 -2.33 1.84
C LEU A 178 -11.92 -3.47 2.87
N ALA A 179 -11.93 -4.73 2.42
CA ALA A 179 -11.80 -5.89 3.28
C ALA A 179 -10.47 -5.92 4.03
N MET A 180 -9.37 -5.42 3.42
CA MET A 180 -8.08 -5.28 4.11
C MET A 180 -8.19 -4.31 5.28
N VAL A 181 -8.87 -3.19 5.11
CA VAL A 181 -9.05 -2.18 6.17
C VAL A 181 -9.84 -2.76 7.34
N PHE A 182 -11.02 -3.32 7.08
CA PHE A 182 -11.88 -3.84 8.13
C PHE A 182 -11.29 -5.09 8.79
N GLY A 183 -10.63 -5.95 8.02
CA GLY A 183 -9.92 -7.09 8.58
C GLY A 183 -8.73 -6.68 9.45
N ALA A 184 -8.01 -5.61 9.10
CA ALA A 184 -6.95 -5.06 9.95
C ALA A 184 -7.51 -4.52 11.27
N ILE A 185 -8.64 -3.81 11.24
CA ILE A 185 -9.34 -3.32 12.45
C ILE A 185 -9.79 -4.49 13.32
N GLU A 186 -10.42 -5.50 12.73
CA GLU A 186 -10.86 -6.70 13.44
C GLU A 186 -9.68 -7.43 14.07
N SER A 187 -8.59 -7.60 13.33
CA SER A 187 -7.36 -8.22 13.80
C SER A 187 -6.73 -7.45 14.97
N ALA A 188 -6.67 -6.12 14.88
CA ALA A 188 -6.13 -5.29 15.95
C ALA A 188 -6.96 -5.38 17.24
N GLY A 189 -8.29 -5.32 17.12
CA GLY A 189 -9.22 -5.44 18.24
C GLY A 189 -9.19 -6.84 18.90
N GLY A 190 -9.17 -7.88 18.08
CA GLY A 190 -9.14 -9.27 18.51
C GLY A 190 -7.75 -9.80 18.89
N LYS A 191 -6.67 -9.07 18.53
CA LYS A 191 -5.27 -9.49 18.66
C LYS A 191 -5.01 -10.86 18.05
N THR A 192 -5.61 -11.12 16.90
CA THR A 192 -5.59 -12.40 16.23
C THR A 192 -5.46 -12.23 14.70
N ARG A 193 -5.02 -13.29 14.03
CA ARG A 193 -5.04 -13.37 12.58
C ARG A 193 -6.49 -13.49 12.09
N VAL A 194 -6.86 -12.69 11.11
CA VAL A 194 -8.20 -12.66 10.51
C VAL A 194 -8.12 -13.10 9.05
N GLU A 195 -8.97 -14.02 8.63
CA GLU A 195 -9.13 -14.43 7.24
C GLU A 195 -9.92 -13.36 6.47
N LEU A 196 -9.39 -12.98 5.30
CA LEU A 196 -10.00 -12.01 4.41
C LEU A 196 -10.67 -12.76 3.24
N THR A 197 -11.76 -13.42 3.53
CA THR A 197 -12.60 -13.99 2.47
C THR A 197 -13.49 -12.87 1.94
N ALA A 198 -13.43 -12.59 0.62
CA ALA A 198 -14.51 -11.82 0.00
C ALA A 198 -15.81 -12.60 0.27
N LYS A 199 -16.66 -12.08 1.14
CA LYS A 199 -18.03 -12.60 1.23
C LYS A 199 -18.68 -12.29 -0.12
N GLU A 200 -19.05 -13.32 -0.83
CA GLU A 200 -19.83 -13.26 -2.06
C GLU A 200 -21.12 -12.45 -1.86
#